data_6cd57b76f876a5bbb4d1a09c8634725b
#
_entry.id   6cd57b76f876a5bbb4d1a09c8634725b
#
_cell.length_a   1.000
_cell.length_b   1.000
_cell.length_c   1.000
_cell.angle_alpha   90.00
_cell.angle_beta   90.00
_cell.angle_gamma   90.00
#
_symmetry.space_group_name_H-M   'P 1'
#
loop_
_entity.id
_entity.type
_entity.pdbx_description
1 polymer ?
#
loop_
_entity_poly.entity_id
_entity_poly.type
_entity_poly.pdbx_seq_one_letter_code
_entity_poly.pdbx_strand_id
1 'polypeptide(L)'
;MVVGVLTVELQVPASRSLKDKRQVVRSLTARLRNSYNVAVAEVDHLDSWQLATLGVAAVAGDLAYVQGLLQHVVDYIERQPGTVMLDYATEYL
;
A
#
# COMPACT_ATOMS: atom_id res chain seq x y z
N MET A 1 -9.51 21.11 -2.48
CA MET A 1 -8.91 19.82 -2.90
C MET A 1 -7.98 19.32 -1.81
N VAL A 2 -8.13 18.06 -1.45
CA VAL A 2 -7.28 17.39 -0.46
C VAL A 2 -6.58 16.24 -1.16
N VAL A 3 -5.26 16.12 -0.99
CA VAL A 3 -4.48 14.97 -1.44
C VAL A 3 -3.97 14.24 -0.20
N GLY A 4 -4.36 12.97 -0.06
CA GLY A 4 -3.84 12.11 0.99
C GLY A 4 -2.76 11.19 0.44
N VAL A 5 -1.67 11.04 1.18
CA VAL A 5 -0.58 10.13 0.85
C VAL A 5 -0.39 9.15 1.99
N LEU A 6 -0.38 7.87 1.68
CA LEU A 6 -0.11 6.79 2.61
C LEU A 6 1.16 6.08 2.17
N THR A 7 2.09 5.93 3.09
CA THR A 7 3.31 5.13 2.89
C THR A 7 3.23 3.91 3.79
N VAL A 8 3.38 2.72 3.22
CA VAL A 8 3.28 1.45 3.95
C VAL A 8 4.55 0.65 3.78
N GLU A 9 5.13 0.25 4.89
CA GLU A 9 6.29 -0.64 4.91
C GLU A 9 5.79 -2.07 5.11
N LEU A 10 6.11 -2.95 4.14
CA LEU A 10 5.67 -4.34 4.13
C LEU A 10 6.85 -5.30 4.13
N GLN A 11 6.61 -6.48 4.72
CA GLN A 11 7.46 -7.64 4.58
C GLN A 11 6.68 -8.78 3.94
N VAL A 12 7.33 -9.53 3.07
CA VAL A 12 6.81 -10.77 2.46
C VAL A 12 7.68 -11.93 2.97
N PRO A 13 7.39 -12.49 4.15
CA PRO A 13 8.33 -13.38 4.84
C PRO A 13 8.64 -14.67 4.08
N ALA A 14 7.67 -15.20 3.33
CA ALA A 14 7.83 -16.44 2.58
C ALA A 14 8.57 -16.27 1.24
N SER A 15 8.85 -15.04 0.83
CA SER A 15 9.52 -14.77 -0.44
C SER A 15 10.96 -15.24 -0.40
N ARG A 16 11.39 -15.95 -1.44
CA ARG A 16 12.75 -16.45 -1.61
C ARG A 16 13.44 -15.89 -2.84
N SER A 17 12.80 -14.97 -3.53
CA SER A 17 13.34 -14.34 -4.73
C SER A 17 12.68 -13.01 -4.96
N LEU A 18 13.30 -12.19 -5.79
CA LEU A 18 12.70 -10.94 -6.23
C LEU A 18 11.39 -11.18 -7.00
N LYS A 19 11.35 -12.26 -7.80
CA LYS A 19 10.16 -12.66 -8.53
C LYS A 19 8.99 -12.99 -7.59
N ASP A 20 9.25 -13.75 -6.53
CA ASP A 20 8.23 -14.09 -5.53
C ASP A 20 7.65 -12.83 -4.90
N LYS A 21 8.51 -11.91 -4.45
CA LYS A 21 8.07 -10.66 -3.84
C LYS A 21 7.24 -9.83 -4.82
N ARG A 22 7.71 -9.68 -6.05
CA ARG A 22 7.00 -8.90 -7.07
C ARG A 22 5.62 -9.45 -7.39
N GLN A 23 5.45 -10.77 -7.41
CA GLN A 23 4.13 -11.37 -7.63
C GLN A 23 3.15 -11.00 -6.52
N VAL A 24 3.58 -11.08 -5.27
CA VAL A 24 2.76 -10.71 -4.11
C VAL A 24 2.40 -9.23 -4.15
N VAL A 25 3.37 -8.37 -4.37
CA VAL A 25 3.16 -6.91 -4.42
C VAL A 25 2.25 -6.51 -5.58
N ARG A 26 2.45 -7.06 -6.77
CA ARG A 26 1.59 -6.78 -7.93
C ARG A 26 0.16 -7.21 -7.69
N SER A 27 -0.05 -8.38 -7.11
CA SER A 27 -1.39 -8.85 -6.77
C SER A 27 -2.07 -7.92 -5.77
N LEU A 28 -1.36 -7.51 -4.72
CA LEU A 28 -1.89 -6.59 -3.72
C LEU A 28 -2.23 -5.22 -4.32
N THR A 29 -1.32 -4.65 -5.11
CA THR A 29 -1.55 -3.34 -5.73
C THR A 29 -2.72 -3.38 -6.71
N ALA A 30 -2.87 -4.44 -7.48
CA ALA A 30 -4.01 -4.61 -8.38
C ALA A 30 -5.33 -4.67 -7.61
N ARG A 31 -5.38 -5.43 -6.51
CA ARG A 31 -6.58 -5.53 -5.67
C ARG A 31 -6.94 -4.20 -5.02
N LEU A 32 -5.95 -3.45 -4.56
CA LEU A 32 -6.17 -2.12 -4.00
C LEU A 32 -6.78 -1.16 -5.03
N ARG A 33 -6.24 -1.15 -6.26
CA ARG A 33 -6.78 -0.31 -7.34
C ARG A 33 -8.22 -0.70 -7.72
N ASN A 34 -8.51 -1.99 -7.70
CA ASN A 34 -9.85 -2.48 -8.04
C ASN A 34 -10.88 -2.20 -6.93
N SER A 35 -10.45 -2.12 -5.68
CA SER A 35 -11.33 -1.98 -4.53
C SER A 35 -11.51 -0.52 -4.09
N TYR A 36 -10.52 0.33 -4.36
CA TYR A 36 -10.49 1.71 -3.87
C TYR A 36 -10.05 2.66 -4.99
N ASN A 37 -10.59 3.87 -4.97
CA ASN A 37 -10.20 4.90 -5.93
C ASN A 37 -8.88 5.57 -5.48
N VAL A 38 -7.79 4.85 -5.67
CA VAL A 38 -6.44 5.28 -5.27
C VAL A 38 -5.43 4.96 -6.36
N ALA A 39 -4.35 5.73 -6.38
CA ALA A 39 -3.15 5.40 -7.12
C ALA A 39 -2.19 4.66 -6.18
N VAL A 40 -1.58 3.59 -6.65
CA VAL A 40 -0.68 2.74 -5.84
C VAL A 40 0.57 2.42 -6.64
N ALA A 41 1.72 2.50 -5.97
CA ALA A 41 3.00 2.07 -6.55
C ALA A 41 3.92 1.51 -5.47
N GLU A 42 4.79 0.58 -5.85
CA GLU A 42 5.95 0.22 -5.05
C GLU A 42 6.99 1.31 -5.24
N VAL A 43 7.41 1.98 -4.16
CA VAL A 43 8.21 3.21 -4.25
C VAL A 43 9.61 3.09 -3.64
N ASP A 44 9.88 2.02 -2.89
CA ASP A 44 11.20 1.76 -2.32
C ASP A 44 11.41 0.26 -2.10
N HIS A 45 12.65 -0.13 -1.81
CA HIS A 45 13.05 -1.53 -1.64
C HIS A 45 12.80 -2.40 -2.87
N LEU A 46 12.89 -1.80 -4.06
CA LEU A 46 12.52 -2.45 -5.31
C LEU A 46 13.35 -3.72 -5.59
N ASP A 47 14.58 -3.77 -5.11
CA ASP A 47 15.47 -4.91 -5.30
C ASP A 47 15.54 -5.84 -4.07
N SER A 48 14.77 -5.56 -3.03
CA SER A 48 14.68 -6.44 -1.86
C SER A 48 13.80 -7.64 -2.15
N TRP A 49 14.22 -8.82 -1.69
CA TRP A 49 13.44 -10.06 -1.86
C TRP A 49 12.25 -10.13 -0.91
N GLN A 50 12.29 -9.43 0.22
CA GLN A 50 11.26 -9.55 1.26
C GLN A 50 10.63 -8.22 1.68
N LEU A 51 11.26 -7.10 1.39
CA LEU A 51 10.74 -5.79 1.79
C LEU A 51 10.13 -5.05 0.60
N ALA A 52 9.06 -4.32 0.88
CA ALA A 52 8.42 -3.43 -0.09
C ALA A 52 7.87 -2.20 0.62
N THR A 53 8.05 -1.05 0.00
CA THR A 53 7.39 0.17 0.43
C THR A 53 6.35 0.54 -0.61
N LEU A 54 5.09 0.62 -0.19
CA LEU A 54 4.00 1.07 -1.07
C LEU A 54 3.68 2.54 -0.82
N GLY A 55 3.55 3.28 -1.89
CA GLY A 55 2.95 4.61 -1.88
C GLY A 55 1.52 4.53 -2.39
N VAL A 56 0.59 5.14 -1.66
CA VAL A 56 -0.83 5.21 -2.02
C VAL A 56 -1.24 6.67 -1.99
N ALA A 57 -1.92 7.13 -3.03
CA ALA A 57 -2.41 8.50 -3.10
C ALA A 57 -3.89 8.53 -3.44
N ALA A 58 -4.62 9.44 -2.77
CA ALA A 58 -6.02 9.70 -3.03
C ALA A 58 -6.26 11.20 -3.08
N VAL A 59 -7.23 11.62 -3.89
CA VAL A 59 -7.62 13.03 -4.00
C VAL A 59 -9.14 13.12 -3.91
N ALA A 60 -9.62 14.09 -3.15
CA ALA A 60 -11.05 14.43 -3.07
C ALA A 60 -11.23 15.87 -2.58
N GLY A 61 -12.47 16.29 -2.47
CA GLY A 61 -12.80 17.64 -1.99
C GLY A 61 -12.94 17.72 -0.47
N ASP A 62 -12.89 16.60 0.26
CA ASP A 62 -13.17 16.55 1.68
C ASP A 62 -12.11 15.75 2.43
N LEU A 63 -11.55 16.35 3.48
CA LEU A 63 -10.48 15.71 4.28
C LEU A 63 -10.97 14.45 4.97
N ALA A 64 -12.15 14.48 5.59
CA ALA A 64 -12.68 13.32 6.32
C ALA A 64 -12.88 12.12 5.40
N TYR A 65 -13.32 12.37 4.17
CA TYR A 65 -13.45 11.30 3.17
C TYR A 65 -12.10 10.66 2.82
N VAL A 66 -11.08 11.49 2.58
CA VAL A 66 -9.73 10.99 2.24
C VAL A 66 -9.13 10.21 3.41
N GLN A 67 -9.32 10.71 4.64
CA GLN A 67 -8.86 10.01 5.85
C GLN A 67 -9.52 8.64 5.98
N GLY A 68 -10.83 8.56 5.79
CA GLY A 68 -11.58 7.31 5.85
C GLY A 68 -11.15 6.34 4.75
N LEU A 69 -10.96 6.83 3.52
CA LEU A 69 -10.51 6.01 2.40
C LEU A 69 -9.14 5.39 2.68
N LEU A 70 -8.17 6.19 3.13
CA LEU A 70 -6.83 5.68 3.43
C LEU A 70 -6.84 4.72 4.62
N GLN A 71 -7.71 4.94 5.62
CA GLN A 71 -7.86 3.99 6.72
C GLN A 71 -8.41 2.65 6.24
N HIS A 72 -9.36 2.64 5.32
CA HIS A 72 -9.84 1.40 4.70
C HIS A 72 -8.73 0.67 3.95
N VAL A 73 -7.87 1.41 3.26
CA VAL A 73 -6.71 0.82 2.57
C VAL A 73 -5.75 0.17 3.58
N VAL A 74 -5.43 0.86 4.68
CA VAL A 74 -4.59 0.30 5.76
C VAL A 74 -5.20 -0.99 6.31
N ASP A 75 -6.49 -0.97 6.64
CA ASP A 75 -7.18 -2.14 7.19
C ASP A 75 -7.17 -3.32 6.21
N TYR A 76 -7.37 -3.03 4.91
CA TYR A 76 -7.30 -4.04 3.87
C TYR A 76 -5.92 -4.69 3.81
N ILE A 77 -4.86 -3.88 3.81
CA ILE A 77 -3.49 -4.39 3.74
C ILE A 77 -3.15 -5.23 4.97
N GLU A 78 -3.54 -4.79 6.16
CA GLU A 78 -3.28 -5.53 7.40
C GLU A 78 -3.89 -6.93 7.39
N ARG A 79 -5.04 -7.10 6.72
CA ARG A 79 -5.74 -8.39 6.68
C ARG A 79 -5.23 -9.34 5.61
N GLN A 80 -4.31 -8.91 4.75
CA GLN A 80 -3.87 -9.77 3.64
C GLN A 80 -2.93 -10.87 4.13
N PRO A 81 -3.19 -12.14 3.75
CA PRO A 81 -2.25 -13.22 4.05
C PRO A 81 -0.98 -13.05 3.21
N GLY A 82 0.13 -13.52 3.73
CA GLY A 82 1.41 -13.50 3.01
C GLY A 82 2.20 -12.21 3.12
N THR A 83 1.62 -11.17 3.70
CA THR A 83 2.32 -9.92 3.97
C THR A 83 2.22 -9.55 5.44
N VAL A 84 3.24 -8.87 5.96
CA VAL A 84 3.25 -8.30 7.31
C VAL A 84 3.44 -6.81 7.16
N MET A 85 2.50 -6.02 7.70
CA MET A 85 2.66 -4.58 7.77
C MET A 85 3.60 -4.24 8.91
N LEU A 86 4.76 -3.66 8.59
CA LEU A 86 5.76 -3.27 9.58
C LEU A 86 5.48 -1.89 10.15
N ASP A 87 5.01 -0.98 9.31
CA ASP A 87 4.72 0.40 9.69
C ASP A 87 3.90 1.08 8.60
N TYR A 88 3.23 2.18 8.94
CA TYR A 88 2.63 3.06 7.95
C TYR A 88 2.57 4.50 8.47
N ALA A 89 2.50 5.44 7.54
CA ALA A 89 2.33 6.86 7.85
C ALA A 89 1.42 7.52 6.82
N THR A 90 0.66 8.51 7.25
CA THR A 90 -0.20 9.30 6.36
C THR A 90 0.21 10.76 6.39
N GLU A 91 0.01 11.43 5.25
CA GLU A 91 0.27 12.84 5.08
C GLU A 91 -0.83 13.44 4.21
N TYR A 92 -1.25 14.65 4.51
CA TYR A 92 -2.33 15.34 3.79
C TYR A 92 -1.84 16.69 3.28
N LEU A 93 -2.07 16.92 1.99
CA LEU A 93 -1.65 18.11 1.29
C LEU A 93 -2.83 18.97 0.82
#